data_3822da62503da04dcb6f57281abf9802
#
_entry.id   3822da62503da04dcb6f57281abf9802
#
_cell.length_a   1.000
_cell.length_b   1.000
_cell.length_c   1.000
_cell.angle_alpha   90.00
_cell.angle_beta   90.00
_cell.angle_gamma   90.00
#
_symmetry.space_group_name_H-M   'P 1'
#
loop_
_entity.id
_entity.type
_entity.pdbx_description
1 polymer ?
#
loop_
_entity_poly.entity_id
_entity_poly.type
_entity_poly.pdbx_seq_one_letter_code
_entity_poly.pdbx_strand_id
1 'polypeptide(L)'
;MLFQKVSDHYDGKIDGRTFALWGLAFKPNTDDMREAPSRTLMEAIWAAGGKIRAYDPQAREEAARIYGEREDLVLCDSSDATLEGADALIVVTEWQEFRSPDFDNLKASLAAPVIFDGRNIYDPETMADAGISYYGIGRGLSGNRVS
;
A
#
# COMPACT_ATOMS: atom_id res chain seq x y z
N MET A 1 10.93 4.85 7.40
CA MET A 1 10.82 4.44 6.01
C MET A 1 9.79 3.33 5.84
N LEU A 2 8.86 3.52 4.94
CA LEU A 2 7.73 2.59 4.80
C LEU A 2 8.18 1.19 4.34
N PHE A 3 9.08 1.13 3.37
CA PHE A 3 9.58 -0.18 2.91
C PHE A 3 10.22 -0.97 4.06
N GLN A 4 10.91 -0.28 4.97
CA GLN A 4 11.55 -0.97 6.08
C GLN A 4 10.51 -1.66 6.98
N LYS A 5 9.37 -1.00 7.20
CA LYS A 5 8.29 -1.61 7.99
C LYS A 5 7.72 -2.84 7.30
N VAL A 6 7.57 -2.78 5.97
CA VAL A 6 7.11 -3.94 5.21
C VAL A 6 8.12 -5.08 5.32
N SER A 7 9.39 -4.78 5.09
CA SER A 7 10.45 -5.78 5.13
C SER A 7 10.55 -6.42 6.53
N ASP A 8 10.47 -5.60 7.58
CA ASP A 8 10.56 -6.09 8.95
C ASP A 8 9.40 -7.02 9.29
N HIS A 9 8.20 -6.70 8.83
CA HIS A 9 7.03 -7.56 9.09
C HIS A 9 7.22 -8.97 8.52
N TYR A 10 7.88 -9.07 7.38
CA TYR A 10 8.08 -10.35 6.70
C TYR A 10 9.48 -10.93 6.92
N ASP A 11 10.25 -10.38 7.85
CA ASP A 11 11.62 -10.83 8.14
C ASP A 11 12.51 -10.83 6.89
N GLY A 12 12.33 -9.81 6.04
CA GLY A 12 13.06 -9.66 4.79
C GLY A 12 12.61 -10.55 3.66
N LYS A 13 11.57 -11.35 3.87
CA LYS A 13 11.10 -12.33 2.88
C LYS A 13 10.04 -11.72 1.97
N ILE A 14 10.46 -10.80 1.12
CA ILE A 14 9.58 -10.08 0.19
C ILE A 14 9.40 -10.85 -1.12
N ASP A 15 10.38 -11.65 -1.50
CA ASP A 15 10.37 -12.38 -2.77
C ASP A 15 9.10 -13.22 -2.94
N GLY A 16 8.45 -13.06 -4.09
CA GLY A 16 7.24 -13.81 -4.42
C GLY A 16 5.96 -13.26 -3.81
N ARG A 17 6.03 -12.23 -2.96
CA ARG A 17 4.82 -11.65 -2.36
C ARG A 17 4.23 -10.59 -3.28
N THR A 18 2.91 -10.41 -3.17
CA THR A 18 2.18 -9.40 -3.93
C THR A 18 1.57 -8.41 -2.95
N PHE A 19 1.71 -7.12 -3.22
CA PHE A 19 1.17 -6.07 -2.37
C PHE A 19 0.16 -5.24 -3.12
N ALA A 20 -0.99 -4.99 -2.48
CA ALA A 20 -1.94 -3.99 -2.96
C ALA A 20 -1.37 -2.62 -2.60
N LEU A 21 -1.36 -1.69 -3.56
CA LEU A 21 -0.83 -0.35 -3.34
C LEU A 21 -1.91 0.67 -3.69
N TRP A 22 -2.30 1.48 -2.71
CA TRP A 22 -3.28 2.55 -2.92
C TRP A 22 -2.58 3.88 -2.94
N GLY A 23 -2.59 4.53 -4.11
CA GLY A 23 -1.98 5.83 -4.31
C GLY A 23 -0.64 5.76 -5.01
N LEU A 24 -0.55 6.42 -6.16
CA LEU A 24 0.67 6.51 -6.96
C LEU A 24 1.20 7.94 -7.01
N ALA A 25 0.28 8.94 -7.06
CA ALA A 25 0.66 10.34 -7.09
C ALA A 25 1.27 10.75 -5.75
N PHE A 26 2.07 11.83 -5.74
CA PHE A 26 2.73 12.26 -4.52
C PHE A 26 1.75 12.91 -3.52
N LYS A 27 0.56 13.34 -3.99
CA LYS A 27 -0.52 13.87 -3.13
C LYS A 27 -1.86 13.69 -3.84
N PRO A 28 -3.00 13.86 -3.12
CA PRO A 28 -4.31 13.75 -3.74
C PRO A 28 -4.56 14.83 -4.80
N ASN A 29 -5.50 14.54 -5.70
CA ASN A 29 -6.00 15.48 -6.70
C ASN A 29 -4.99 15.88 -7.75
N THR A 30 -4.02 15.01 -8.04
CA THR A 30 -3.06 15.21 -9.12
C THR A 30 -2.60 13.85 -9.64
N ASP A 31 -2.07 13.84 -10.87
CA ASP A 31 -1.42 12.64 -11.42
C ASP A 31 0.11 12.74 -11.35
N ASP A 32 0.64 13.76 -10.68
CA ASP A 32 2.07 14.01 -10.62
C ASP A 32 2.78 12.96 -9.78
N MET A 33 3.68 12.22 -10.40
CA MET A 33 4.45 11.17 -9.72
C MET A 33 5.92 11.56 -9.51
N ARG A 34 6.30 12.79 -9.84
CA ARG A 34 7.68 13.24 -9.63
C ARG A 34 8.00 13.18 -8.14
N GLU A 35 9.07 12.51 -7.79
CA GLU A 35 9.52 12.33 -6.40
C GLU A 35 8.44 11.73 -5.49
N ALA A 36 7.44 11.02 -6.07
CA ALA A 36 6.40 10.40 -5.27
C ALA A 36 6.98 9.25 -4.42
N PRO A 37 6.57 9.17 -3.14
CA PRO A 37 7.03 8.06 -2.29
C PRO A 37 6.68 6.69 -2.84
N SER A 38 5.59 6.58 -3.63
CA SER A 38 5.21 5.32 -4.26
C SER A 38 6.30 4.77 -5.17
N ARG A 39 7.04 5.65 -5.86
CA ARG A 39 8.10 5.20 -6.76
C ARG A 39 9.23 4.53 -6.00
N THR A 40 9.70 5.18 -4.93
CA THR A 40 10.76 4.61 -4.09
C THR A 40 10.32 3.27 -3.50
N LEU A 41 9.08 3.21 -3.02
CA LEU A 41 8.56 1.99 -2.42
C LEU A 41 8.41 0.86 -3.44
N MET A 42 7.81 1.13 -4.60
CA MET A 42 7.62 0.11 -5.63
C MET A 42 8.96 -0.43 -6.11
N GLU A 43 9.90 0.47 -6.37
CA GLU A 43 11.22 0.07 -6.87
C GLU A 43 11.96 -0.80 -5.84
N ALA A 44 11.82 -0.48 -4.55
CA ALA A 44 12.43 -1.28 -3.49
C ALA A 44 11.78 -2.67 -3.38
N ILE A 45 10.46 -2.74 -3.51
CA ILE A 45 9.74 -4.02 -3.47
C ILE A 45 10.13 -4.89 -4.67
N TRP A 46 10.18 -4.29 -5.86
CA TRP A 46 10.60 -5.04 -7.05
C TRP A 46 12.03 -5.54 -6.92
N ALA A 47 12.93 -4.71 -6.38
CA ALA A 47 14.33 -5.12 -6.18
C ALA A 47 14.44 -6.29 -5.21
N ALA A 48 13.49 -6.41 -4.29
CA ALA A 48 13.44 -7.51 -3.33
C ALA A 48 12.68 -8.73 -3.85
N GLY A 49 12.18 -8.68 -5.09
CA GLY A 49 11.47 -9.81 -5.70
C GLY A 49 9.97 -9.79 -5.50
N GLY A 50 9.41 -8.71 -4.97
CA GLY A 50 7.98 -8.58 -4.75
C GLY A 50 7.23 -8.07 -5.97
N LYS A 51 5.90 -8.13 -5.91
CA LYS A 51 5.01 -7.67 -6.97
C LYS A 51 4.01 -6.66 -6.41
N ILE A 52 3.50 -5.81 -7.30
CA ILE A 52 2.59 -4.72 -6.93
C ILE A 52 1.32 -4.79 -7.77
N ARG A 53 0.18 -4.63 -7.09
CA ARG A 53 -1.12 -4.38 -7.72
C ARG A 53 -1.55 -3.01 -7.24
N ALA A 54 -1.52 -2.02 -8.14
CA ALA A 54 -1.67 -0.62 -7.75
C ALA A 54 -2.93 0.02 -8.30
N TYR A 55 -3.47 0.97 -7.54
CA TYR A 55 -4.58 1.80 -8.00
C TYR A 55 -4.39 3.24 -7.53
N ASP A 56 -4.70 4.18 -8.42
CA ASP A 56 -4.73 5.60 -8.13
C ASP A 56 -5.83 6.22 -9.01
N PRO A 57 -6.69 7.09 -8.45
CA PRO A 57 -7.78 7.68 -9.23
C PRO A 57 -7.33 8.49 -10.44
N GLN A 58 -6.11 9.03 -10.45
CA GLN A 58 -5.64 9.89 -11.54
C GLN A 58 -4.29 9.51 -12.13
N ALA A 59 -3.41 8.87 -11.37
CA ALA A 59 -2.02 8.68 -11.80
C ALA A 59 -1.76 7.36 -12.52
N ARG A 60 -2.79 6.58 -12.82
CA ARG A 60 -2.62 5.27 -13.46
C ARG A 60 -1.90 5.36 -14.81
N GLU A 61 -2.32 6.30 -15.66
CA GLU A 61 -1.69 6.48 -16.97
C GLU A 61 -0.26 6.99 -16.85
N GLU A 62 -0.02 7.86 -15.89
CA GLU A 62 1.33 8.37 -15.63
C GLU A 62 2.27 7.24 -15.19
N ALA A 63 1.79 6.36 -14.33
CA ALA A 63 2.58 5.20 -13.90
C ALA A 63 2.88 4.28 -15.09
N ALA A 64 1.90 4.07 -15.97
CA ALA A 64 2.10 3.26 -17.17
C ALA A 64 3.14 3.89 -18.09
N ARG A 65 3.15 5.21 -18.20
CA ARG A 65 4.14 5.91 -19.00
C ARG A 65 5.55 5.78 -18.43
N ILE A 66 5.66 5.86 -17.10
CA ILE A 66 6.98 5.81 -16.43
C ILE A 66 7.56 4.40 -16.47
N TYR A 67 6.75 3.39 -16.15
CA TYR A 67 7.25 2.04 -15.93
C TYR A 67 7.00 1.08 -17.10
N GLY A 68 6.05 1.41 -17.99
CA GLY A 68 5.70 0.52 -19.08
C GLY A 68 5.07 -0.76 -18.57
N GLU A 69 5.12 -1.79 -19.39
CA GLU A 69 4.62 -3.11 -19.02
C GLU A 69 5.67 -3.87 -18.22
N ARG A 70 5.27 -4.36 -17.05
CA ARG A 70 6.15 -5.14 -16.18
C ARG A 70 5.36 -6.33 -15.65
N GLU A 71 6.04 -7.46 -15.51
CA GLU A 71 5.41 -8.65 -14.93
C GLU A 71 5.09 -8.45 -13.44
N ASP A 72 5.82 -7.56 -12.77
CA ASP A 72 5.68 -7.32 -11.35
C ASP A 72 4.82 -6.08 -11.02
N LEU A 73 4.09 -5.54 -12.02
CA LEU A 73 3.18 -4.41 -11.81
C LEU A 73 1.87 -4.62 -12.56
N VAL A 74 0.77 -4.60 -11.82
CA VAL A 74 -0.58 -4.58 -12.40
C VAL A 74 -1.23 -3.27 -11.98
N LEU A 75 -1.66 -2.45 -12.95
CA LEU A 75 -2.40 -1.22 -12.70
C LEU A 75 -3.88 -1.55 -12.75
N CYS A 76 -4.54 -1.49 -11.59
CA CYS A 76 -5.92 -1.94 -11.44
C CYS A 76 -6.92 -0.80 -11.68
N ASP A 77 -8.17 -1.16 -11.99
CA ASP A 77 -9.24 -0.20 -12.26
C ASP A 77 -9.90 0.33 -10.99
N SER A 78 -9.70 -0.34 -9.87
CA SER A 78 -10.35 0.06 -8.62
C SER A 78 -9.45 -0.34 -7.44
N SER A 79 -9.72 0.29 -6.30
CA SER A 79 -9.00 -0.07 -5.07
C SER A 79 -9.29 -1.51 -4.66
N ASP A 80 -10.54 -1.96 -4.81
CA ASP A 80 -10.91 -3.33 -4.46
C ASP A 80 -10.17 -4.35 -5.31
N ALA A 81 -9.97 -4.07 -6.60
CA ALA A 81 -9.28 -5.00 -7.48
C ALA A 81 -7.84 -5.26 -7.06
N THR A 82 -7.19 -4.30 -6.41
CA THR A 82 -5.81 -4.46 -5.95
C THR A 82 -5.68 -5.53 -4.87
N LEU A 83 -6.76 -5.74 -4.11
CA LEU A 83 -6.73 -6.64 -2.96
C LEU A 83 -6.72 -8.12 -3.34
N GLU A 84 -7.19 -8.44 -4.55
CA GLU A 84 -7.29 -9.82 -5.00
C GLU A 84 -5.91 -10.43 -5.18
N GLY A 85 -5.65 -11.47 -4.41
CA GLY A 85 -4.37 -12.17 -4.48
C GLY A 85 -3.22 -11.44 -3.79
N ALA A 86 -3.50 -10.35 -3.09
CA ALA A 86 -2.45 -9.59 -2.40
C ALA A 86 -2.22 -10.12 -0.98
N ASP A 87 -0.98 -10.02 -0.52
CA ASP A 87 -0.61 -10.42 0.83
C ASP A 87 -0.96 -9.35 1.86
N ALA A 88 -0.81 -8.08 1.49
CA ALA A 88 -1.06 -6.95 2.39
C ALA A 88 -1.40 -5.71 1.58
N LEU A 89 -1.91 -4.69 2.27
CA LEU A 89 -2.24 -3.39 1.66
C LEU A 89 -1.24 -2.34 2.12
N ILE A 90 -0.77 -1.52 1.18
CA ILE A 90 0.09 -0.37 1.46
C ILE A 90 -0.61 0.88 0.96
N VAL A 91 -0.77 1.90 1.82
CA VAL A 91 -1.39 3.18 1.45
C VAL A 91 -0.30 4.24 1.40
N VAL A 92 -0.16 4.90 0.26
CA VAL A 92 0.93 5.86 0.04
C VAL A 92 0.42 7.27 -0.26
N THR A 93 -0.81 7.41 -0.74
CA THR A 93 -1.41 8.72 -1.00
C THR A 93 -2.77 8.79 -0.30
N GLU A 94 -3.07 9.93 0.33
CA GLU A 94 -4.27 10.06 1.16
C GLU A 94 -5.50 10.55 0.36
N TRP A 95 -5.81 9.86 -0.74
CA TRP A 95 -7.03 10.15 -1.49
C TRP A 95 -8.25 9.96 -0.59
N GLN A 96 -9.26 10.80 -0.78
CA GLN A 96 -10.47 10.75 0.04
C GLN A 96 -11.14 9.36 0.00
N GLU A 97 -11.17 8.75 -1.17
CA GLU A 97 -11.83 7.45 -1.32
C GLU A 97 -11.14 6.31 -0.57
N PHE A 98 -9.88 6.50 -0.16
CA PHE A 98 -9.14 5.46 0.59
C PHE A 98 -9.43 5.51 2.08
N ARG A 99 -10.09 6.56 2.57
CA ARG A 99 -10.27 6.76 4.01
C ARG A 99 -11.31 5.85 4.64
N SER A 100 -12.28 5.38 3.87
CA SER A 100 -13.38 4.57 4.38
C SER A 100 -13.65 3.37 3.49
N PRO A 101 -12.69 2.44 3.39
CA PRO A 101 -12.92 1.22 2.60
C PRO A 101 -13.86 0.28 3.33
N ASP A 102 -14.35 -0.73 2.62
CA ASP A 102 -15.07 -1.83 3.25
C ASP A 102 -14.02 -2.75 3.90
N PHE A 103 -13.85 -2.60 5.21
CA PHE A 103 -12.83 -3.37 5.94
C PHE A 103 -13.12 -4.86 5.96
N ASP A 104 -14.39 -5.26 5.93
CA ASP A 104 -14.73 -6.68 5.86
C ASP A 104 -14.27 -7.29 4.54
N ASN A 105 -14.50 -6.59 3.43
CA ASN A 105 -14.02 -7.04 2.13
C ASN A 105 -12.50 -7.07 2.08
N LEU A 106 -11.87 -6.05 2.66
CA LEU A 106 -10.42 -5.96 2.69
C LEU A 106 -9.82 -7.15 3.43
N LYS A 107 -10.37 -7.50 4.59
CA LYS A 107 -9.91 -8.64 5.37
C LYS A 107 -10.14 -9.96 4.65
N ALA A 108 -11.25 -10.07 3.94
CA ALA A 108 -11.57 -11.30 3.21
C ALA A 108 -10.69 -11.49 1.98
N SER A 109 -10.27 -10.40 1.35
CA SER A 109 -9.52 -10.45 0.08
C SER A 109 -8.03 -10.62 0.27
N LEU A 110 -7.45 -10.03 1.33
CA LEU A 110 -6.02 -10.14 1.59
C LEU A 110 -5.67 -11.51 2.18
N ALA A 111 -4.46 -11.99 1.89
CA ALA A 111 -3.98 -13.25 2.47
C ALA A 111 -3.93 -13.17 4.00
N ALA A 112 -3.60 -11.99 4.53
CA ALA A 112 -3.65 -11.70 5.95
C ALA A 112 -4.08 -10.24 6.12
N PRO A 113 -4.80 -9.90 7.22
CA PRO A 113 -5.32 -8.53 7.37
C PRO A 113 -4.22 -7.59 7.88
N VAL A 114 -3.37 -7.14 6.98
CA VAL A 114 -2.21 -6.29 7.30
C VAL A 114 -2.25 -5.03 6.44
N ILE A 115 -2.12 -3.87 7.08
CA ILE A 115 -2.08 -2.57 6.39
C ILE A 115 -0.82 -1.81 6.81
N PHE A 116 -0.06 -1.35 5.82
CA PHE A 116 1.05 -0.42 6.01
C PHE A 116 0.59 0.95 5.50
N ASP A 117 0.43 1.89 6.41
CA ASP A 117 -0.19 3.19 6.11
C ASP A 117 0.85 4.31 6.17
N GLY A 118 1.31 4.72 5.01
CA GLY A 118 2.34 5.76 4.89
C GLY A 118 1.80 7.17 5.10
N ARG A 119 0.48 7.35 5.24
CA ARG A 119 -0.14 8.67 5.40
C ARG A 119 -0.94 8.82 6.68
N ASN A 120 -0.99 7.77 7.49
CA ASN A 120 -1.71 7.76 8.78
C ASN A 120 -3.18 8.16 8.64
N ILE A 121 -3.86 7.60 7.62
CA ILE A 121 -5.26 7.94 7.36
C ILE A 121 -6.23 7.09 8.17
N TYR A 122 -5.75 6.03 8.82
CA TYR A 122 -6.61 5.16 9.63
C TYR A 122 -6.28 5.30 11.11
N ASP A 123 -7.29 5.15 11.95
CA ASP A 123 -7.13 5.19 13.38
C ASP A 123 -6.59 3.83 13.90
N PRO A 124 -5.47 3.82 14.62
CA PRO A 124 -4.89 2.55 15.10
C PRO A 124 -5.83 1.73 15.97
N GLU A 125 -6.65 2.38 16.83
CA GLU A 125 -7.60 1.64 17.67
C GLU A 125 -8.69 1.00 16.84
N THR A 126 -9.20 1.71 15.82
CA THR A 126 -10.19 1.16 14.91
C THR A 126 -9.64 -0.06 14.18
N MET A 127 -8.37 0.00 13.75
CA MET A 127 -7.73 -1.10 13.07
C MET A 127 -7.58 -2.31 13.99
N ALA A 128 -7.15 -2.08 15.22
CA ALA A 128 -7.01 -3.17 16.20
C ALA A 128 -8.36 -3.81 16.51
N ASP A 129 -9.41 -3.01 16.68
CA ASP A 129 -10.76 -3.50 16.94
C ASP A 129 -11.29 -4.34 15.77
N ALA A 130 -10.90 -3.99 14.55
CA ALA A 130 -11.30 -4.73 13.36
C ALA A 130 -10.46 -5.98 13.12
N GLY A 131 -9.44 -6.24 13.94
CA GLY A 131 -8.57 -7.39 13.78
C GLY A 131 -7.53 -7.22 12.70
N ILE A 132 -7.14 -5.98 12.40
CA ILE A 132 -6.16 -5.66 11.37
C ILE A 132 -4.83 -5.31 12.01
N SER A 133 -3.75 -5.93 11.53
CA SER A 133 -2.39 -5.56 11.92
C SER A 133 -2.02 -4.29 11.18
N TYR A 134 -1.79 -3.20 11.91
CA TYR A 134 -1.66 -1.88 11.33
C TYR A 134 -0.31 -1.25 11.66
N TYR A 135 0.36 -0.74 10.63
CA TYR A 135 1.65 -0.05 10.75
C TYR A 135 1.54 1.34 10.15
N GLY A 136 1.56 2.37 11.01
CA GLY A 136 1.55 3.76 10.56
C GLY A 136 2.95 4.33 10.50
N ILE A 137 3.10 5.47 9.83
CA ILE A 137 4.36 6.19 9.74
C ILE A 137 4.37 7.29 10.80
N GLY A 138 5.46 7.40 11.54
CA GLY A 138 5.62 8.46 12.52
C GLY A 138 4.74 8.34 13.76
N ARG A 139 4.08 7.17 13.98
CA ARG A 139 3.30 6.89 15.18
C ARG A 139 4.06 5.86 15.99
N GLY A 140 4.34 6.13 17.13
CA GLY A 140 5.02 5.21 18.00
C GLY A 140 4.34 3.87 18.11
N LEU A 141 3.97 3.80 17.68
CA LEU A 141 3.50 3.18 17.99
C LEU A 141 2.95 2.60 18.57
N SER A 142 2.46 2.61 18.58
CA SER A 142 1.95 2.35 19.12
C SER A 142 1.67 1.38 19.31
N GLY A 143 1.74 1.48 18.99
CA GLY A 143 1.84 0.87 19.25
C GLY A 143 2.14 0.45 19.16
N ASN A 144 2.29 0.94 18.81
CA ASN A 144 2.68 1.00 18.95
C ASN A 144 3.17 1.11 19.24
N ARG A 145 3.07 1.65 19.41
CA ARG A 145 3.52 2.22 19.71
C ARG A 145 4.02 1.90 20.06
N VAL A 146 4.03 1.90 19.82
CA VAL A 146 4.37 1.96 20.06
C VAL A 146 4.58 1.68 19.96
N SER A 147 4.58 1.84 19.72
CA SER A 147 4.65 1.91 19.81
C SER A 147 4.71 1.76 19.83
#